data_675aa2423c9ae8ed053e7b1c806dc3a1
#
_entry.id   675aa2423c9ae8ed053e7b1c806dc3a1
#
_cell.length_a   1.000
_cell.length_b   1.000
_cell.length_c   1.000
_cell.angle_alpha   90.00
_cell.angle_beta   90.00
_cell.angle_gamma   90.00
#
_symmetry.space_group_name_H-M   'P 1'
#
loop_
_entity.id
_entity.type
_entity.pdbx_description
1 polymer ?
#
loop_
_entity_poly.entity_id
_entity_poly.type
_entity_poly.pdbx_seq_one_letter_code
_entity_poly.pdbx_strand_id
1 'polypeptide(L)'
;MTFAKGILAALALAAAVGQASATELEHWPAPAARQLNALIEANANKGAYAVFDMDNTSYRYDLEESLLPYLEMKGVLTRDRLDPSLKLIPFKDQAGHKESLFSYYYRLCEIDDMVCYPWVAQVFSGFTLRELNVAADRKLTQ
;
A
#
# COMPACT_ATOMS: atom_id res chain seq x y z
N MET A 1 60.16 -15.08 -9.79
CA MET A 1 59.42 -14.15 -10.70
C MET A 1 57.95 -14.52 -10.75
N THR A 2 57.17 -14.32 -9.64
CA THR A 2 55.74 -14.77 -9.57
C THR A 2 54.87 -13.81 -8.76
N PHE A 3 55.31 -12.57 -8.50
CA PHE A 3 54.52 -11.60 -7.73
C PHE A 3 53.76 -10.55 -8.54
N ALA A 4 53.91 -10.52 -9.87
CA ALA A 4 53.35 -9.47 -10.69
C ALA A 4 51.99 -9.80 -11.36
N LYS A 5 51.51 -11.05 -11.24
CA LYS A 5 50.24 -11.48 -11.91
C LYS A 5 49.01 -11.37 -11.02
N GLY A 6 49.14 -11.13 -9.72
CA GLY A 6 48.01 -11.05 -8.78
C GLY A 6 47.36 -9.68 -8.65
N ILE A 7 48.04 -8.63 -9.05
CA ILE A 7 47.54 -7.24 -8.84
C ILE A 7 46.63 -6.76 -9.98
N LEU A 8 46.79 -7.32 -11.16
CA LEU A 8 45.93 -6.94 -12.32
C LEU A 8 44.50 -7.53 -12.27
N ALA A 9 44.30 -8.62 -11.56
CA ALA A 9 42.97 -9.22 -11.42
C ALA A 9 42.08 -8.51 -10.38
N ALA A 10 42.67 -7.83 -9.41
CA ALA A 10 41.92 -7.10 -8.36
C ALA A 10 41.41 -5.73 -8.85
N LEU A 11 42.05 -5.12 -9.85
CA LEU A 11 41.57 -3.84 -10.40
C LEU A 11 40.42 -3.99 -11.42
N ALA A 12 40.24 -5.16 -12.00
CA ALA A 12 39.18 -5.39 -12.97
C ALA A 12 37.80 -5.65 -12.30
N LEU A 13 37.74 -5.97 -11.01
CA LEU A 13 36.48 -6.24 -10.30
C LEU A 13 35.87 -4.99 -9.68
N ALA A 14 36.59 -3.88 -9.60
CA ALA A 14 36.11 -2.63 -9.03
C ALA A 14 35.35 -1.72 -10.06
N ALA A 15 35.36 -2.09 -11.34
CA ALA A 15 34.73 -1.28 -12.40
C ALA A 15 33.32 -1.74 -12.81
N ALA A 16 32.77 -2.76 -12.14
CA ALA A 16 31.39 -3.24 -12.40
C ALA A 16 30.42 -2.76 -11.31
N VAL A 17 30.63 -1.55 -10.77
CA VAL A 17 29.53 -0.83 -10.13
C VAL A 17 28.67 -0.31 -11.29
N GLY A 18 27.65 -1.10 -11.66
CA GLY A 18 26.74 -0.74 -12.71
C GLY A 18 26.23 0.67 -12.48
N GLN A 19 26.46 1.53 -13.44
CA GLN A 19 25.72 2.78 -13.53
C GLN A 19 24.25 2.38 -13.55
N ALA A 20 23.49 2.78 -12.53
CA ALA A 20 22.04 2.70 -12.61
C ALA A 20 21.64 3.61 -13.78
N SER A 21 21.50 3.03 -14.97
CA SER A 21 20.86 3.70 -16.08
C SER A 21 19.48 4.09 -15.61
N ALA A 22 19.15 5.37 -15.68
CA ALA A 22 17.79 5.82 -15.45
C ALA A 22 16.88 5.00 -16.34
N THR A 23 15.99 4.21 -15.74
CA THR A 23 15.01 3.42 -16.48
C THR A 23 14.11 4.41 -17.20
N GLU A 24 13.94 4.23 -18.50
CA GLU A 24 13.10 5.11 -19.30
C GLU A 24 11.67 5.04 -18.75
N LEU A 25 11.14 6.20 -18.36
CA LEU A 25 9.79 6.32 -17.79
C LEU A 25 8.77 6.43 -18.92
N GLU A 26 8.61 5.33 -19.68
CA GLU A 26 7.87 5.28 -20.94
C GLU A 26 6.40 5.75 -20.83
N HIS A 27 5.77 5.55 -19.67
CA HIS A 27 4.35 5.90 -19.46
C HIS A 27 4.13 7.24 -18.78
N TRP A 28 5.21 8.00 -18.55
CA TRP A 28 5.11 9.31 -17.91
C TRP A 28 5.02 10.43 -18.95
N PRO A 29 4.28 11.52 -18.70
CA PRO A 29 4.35 12.71 -19.54
C PRO A 29 5.80 13.18 -19.69
N ALA A 30 6.24 13.44 -20.92
CA ALA A 30 7.64 13.72 -21.22
C ALA A 30 8.29 14.83 -20.37
N PRO A 31 7.61 15.93 -19.97
CA PRO A 31 8.19 16.91 -19.06
C PRO A 31 8.47 16.34 -17.68
N ALA A 32 7.54 15.55 -17.12
CA ALA A 32 7.67 14.94 -15.79
C ALA A 32 8.76 13.85 -15.80
N ALA A 33 8.81 13.02 -16.84
CA ALA A 33 9.86 12.01 -17.01
C ALA A 33 11.26 12.65 -17.01
N ARG A 34 11.45 13.74 -17.75
CA ARG A 34 12.75 14.44 -17.77
C ARG A 34 13.15 15.01 -16.41
N GLN A 35 12.22 15.62 -15.69
CA GLN A 35 12.49 16.18 -14.35
C GLN A 35 12.83 15.08 -13.35
N LEU A 36 12.09 13.97 -13.37
CA LEU A 36 12.33 12.85 -12.47
C LEU A 36 13.65 12.14 -12.79
N ASN A 37 13.98 11.93 -14.07
CA ASN A 37 15.27 11.37 -14.47
C ASN A 37 16.43 12.25 -14.02
N ALA A 38 16.34 13.57 -14.21
CA ALA A 38 17.36 14.50 -13.75
C ALA A 38 17.53 14.46 -12.21
N LEU A 39 16.43 14.33 -11.47
CA LEU A 39 16.48 14.18 -10.00
C LEU A 39 17.16 12.86 -9.60
N ILE A 40 16.80 11.76 -10.26
CA ILE A 40 17.42 10.44 -10.01
C ILE A 40 18.90 10.47 -10.30
N GLU A 41 19.31 10.96 -11.46
CA GLU A 41 20.72 11.08 -11.86
C GLU A 41 21.53 11.98 -10.90
N ALA A 42 20.95 13.10 -10.49
CA ALA A 42 21.60 14.01 -9.55
C ALA A 42 21.86 13.41 -8.17
N ASN A 43 21.10 12.37 -7.77
CA ASN A 43 21.16 11.77 -6.44
C ASN A 43 21.59 10.31 -6.43
N ALA A 44 21.72 9.67 -7.58
CA ALA A 44 22.15 8.27 -7.70
C ALA A 44 23.52 8.06 -7.05
N ASN A 45 23.66 6.98 -6.29
CA ASN A 45 24.88 6.57 -5.58
C ASN A 45 25.41 7.58 -4.54
N LYS A 46 24.59 8.54 -4.09
CA LYS A 46 24.95 9.55 -3.08
C LYS A 46 24.32 9.28 -1.71
N GLY A 47 23.75 8.10 -1.48
CA GLY A 47 23.06 7.76 -0.24
C GLY A 47 21.69 8.42 -0.09
N ALA A 48 21.17 9.04 -1.13
CA ALA A 48 19.80 9.56 -1.16
C ALA A 48 18.78 8.41 -1.20
N TYR A 49 17.62 8.65 -0.63
CA TYR A 49 16.50 7.71 -0.65
C TYR A 49 15.21 8.41 -1.09
N ALA A 50 14.29 7.64 -1.63
CA ALA A 50 12.93 8.10 -1.93
C ALA A 50 11.95 7.41 -0.98
N VAL A 51 10.94 8.15 -0.56
CA VAL A 51 9.80 7.63 0.20
C VAL A 51 8.60 7.64 -0.70
N PHE A 52 7.93 6.51 -0.79
CA PHE A 52 6.70 6.36 -1.55
C PHE A 52 5.56 6.05 -0.58
N ASP A 53 4.45 6.72 -0.78
CA ASP A 53 3.20 6.34 -0.17
C ASP A 53 2.71 5.01 -0.74
N MET A 54 1.87 4.28 0.00
CA MET A 54 1.41 2.95 -0.38
C MET A 54 0.09 3.02 -1.13
N ASP A 55 -0.96 3.44 -0.46
CA ASP A 55 -2.32 3.39 -0.95
C ASP A 55 -2.52 4.39 -2.09
N ASN A 56 -3.10 3.93 -3.20
CA ASN A 56 -3.27 4.70 -4.44
C ASN A 56 -1.99 5.31 -5.04
N THR A 57 -0.82 5.00 -4.47
CA THR A 57 0.49 5.46 -4.93
C THR A 57 1.34 4.30 -5.44
N SER A 58 1.70 3.36 -4.56
CA SER A 58 2.53 2.19 -4.91
C SER A 58 1.69 1.03 -5.44
N TYR A 59 0.44 0.95 -5.06
CA TYR A 59 -0.54 0.06 -5.67
C TYR A 59 -1.90 0.77 -5.84
N ARG A 60 -2.72 0.18 -6.68
CA ARG A 60 -4.03 0.72 -7.00
C ARG A 60 -5.00 0.42 -5.87
N TYR A 61 -5.76 1.41 -5.45
CA TYR A 61 -6.70 1.39 -4.34
C TYR A 61 -6.04 1.34 -2.96
N ASP A 62 -6.86 1.56 -1.96
CA ASP A 62 -6.52 1.41 -0.56
C ASP A 62 -6.79 -0.04 -0.13
N LEU A 63 -5.81 -0.67 0.51
CA LEU A 63 -5.94 -2.07 0.93
C LEU A 63 -6.98 -2.20 2.06
N GLU A 64 -6.95 -1.31 3.03
CA GLU A 64 -7.82 -1.33 4.20
C GLU A 64 -9.27 -1.09 3.80
N GLU A 65 -9.52 -0.05 3.01
CA GLU A 65 -10.84 0.24 2.44
C GLU A 65 -11.37 -0.90 1.56
N SER A 66 -10.48 -1.58 0.85
CA SER A 66 -10.85 -2.71 0.00
C SER A 66 -11.11 -3.99 0.77
N LEU A 67 -10.42 -4.19 1.89
CA LEU A 67 -10.55 -5.39 2.72
C LEU A 67 -11.91 -5.42 3.44
N LEU A 68 -12.39 -4.26 3.88
CA LEU A 68 -13.67 -4.12 4.56
C LEU A 68 -14.85 -4.73 3.76
N PRO A 69 -15.18 -4.24 2.54
CA PRO A 69 -16.28 -4.81 1.76
C PRO A 69 -16.00 -6.26 1.32
N TYR A 70 -14.73 -6.63 1.10
CA TYR A 70 -14.38 -8.01 0.77
C TYR A 70 -14.75 -8.98 1.88
N LEU A 71 -14.37 -8.69 3.12
CA LEU A 71 -14.70 -9.54 4.28
C LEU A 71 -16.20 -9.53 4.59
N GLU A 72 -16.88 -8.40 4.38
CA GLU A 72 -18.32 -8.30 4.51
C GLU A 72 -19.04 -9.20 3.47
N MET A 73 -18.64 -9.13 2.21
CA MET A 73 -19.18 -9.96 1.12
C MET A 73 -18.94 -11.47 1.37
N LYS A 74 -17.81 -11.83 1.99
CA LYS A 74 -17.52 -13.21 2.37
C LYS A 74 -18.26 -13.67 3.65
N GLY A 75 -19.00 -12.80 4.30
CA GLY A 75 -19.71 -13.08 5.55
C GLY A 75 -18.78 -13.31 6.75
N VAL A 76 -17.50 -12.95 6.62
CA VAL A 76 -16.50 -13.04 7.68
C VAL A 76 -16.65 -11.89 8.66
N LEU A 77 -16.78 -10.68 8.14
CA LEU A 77 -17.11 -9.48 8.90
C LEU A 77 -18.58 -9.15 8.71
N THR A 78 -19.32 -9.05 9.82
CA THR A 78 -20.76 -8.75 9.78
C THR A 78 -21.13 -7.74 10.86
N ARG A 79 -22.23 -7.01 10.64
CA ARG A 79 -22.76 -6.05 11.62
C ARG A 79 -23.05 -6.66 12.99
N ASP A 80 -23.42 -7.94 13.02
CA ASP A 80 -23.76 -8.65 14.27
C ASP A 80 -22.50 -9.00 15.09
N ARG A 81 -21.34 -9.05 14.42
CA ARG A 81 -20.03 -9.24 15.06
C ARG A 81 -19.32 -7.94 15.41
N LEU A 82 -19.85 -6.81 14.96
CA LEU A 82 -19.28 -5.51 15.26
C LEU A 82 -19.38 -5.24 16.78
N ASP A 83 -18.26 -4.84 17.37
CA ASP A 83 -18.26 -4.40 18.75
C ASP A 83 -19.30 -3.27 18.95
N PRO A 84 -20.17 -3.35 19.96
CA PRO A 84 -21.18 -2.32 20.21
C PRO A 84 -20.62 -0.90 20.33
N SER A 85 -19.37 -0.76 20.82
CA SER A 85 -18.70 0.55 20.93
C SER A 85 -18.38 1.20 19.59
N LEU A 86 -18.31 0.41 18.51
CA LEU A 86 -18.08 0.87 17.15
C LEU A 86 -19.36 1.31 16.42
N LYS A 87 -20.53 1.18 17.05
CA LYS A 87 -21.79 1.72 16.53
C LYS A 87 -21.93 3.21 16.88
N LEU A 88 -21.10 4.05 16.25
CA LEU A 88 -20.97 5.47 16.59
C LEU A 88 -22.19 6.30 16.14
N ILE A 89 -22.83 5.89 15.05
CA ILE A 89 -24.05 6.52 14.51
C ILE A 89 -25.09 5.44 14.17
N PRO A 90 -26.38 5.77 14.07
CA PRO A 90 -27.39 4.81 13.64
C PRO A 90 -27.14 4.30 12.22
N PHE A 91 -27.38 3.01 11.95
CA PHE A 91 -27.41 2.46 10.62
C PHE A 91 -28.59 3.00 9.82
N LYS A 92 -28.37 3.25 8.52
CA LYS A 92 -29.43 3.69 7.58
C LYS A 92 -29.99 2.48 6.83
N ASP A 93 -30.73 1.63 7.51
CA ASP A 93 -31.43 0.51 6.89
C ASP A 93 -32.65 1.00 6.11
N GLN A 94 -32.91 0.39 4.98
CA GLN A 94 -34.11 0.59 4.16
C GLN A 94 -34.89 -0.71 4.08
N ALA A 95 -36.17 -0.65 3.70
CA ALA A 95 -36.99 -1.83 3.55
C ALA A 95 -36.34 -2.84 2.57
N GLY A 96 -35.99 -4.02 3.09
CA GLY A 96 -35.36 -5.08 2.32
C GLY A 96 -33.84 -4.91 2.08
N HIS A 97 -33.22 -3.83 2.55
CA HIS A 97 -31.79 -3.60 2.37
C HIS A 97 -31.14 -3.10 3.68
N LYS A 98 -30.20 -3.87 4.19
CA LYS A 98 -29.36 -3.45 5.33
C LYS A 98 -28.15 -2.65 4.82
N GLU A 99 -27.89 -1.53 5.46
CA GLU A 99 -26.67 -0.75 5.17
C GLU A 99 -25.42 -1.60 5.37
N SER A 100 -24.49 -1.57 4.42
CA SER A 100 -23.20 -2.25 4.55
C SER A 100 -22.27 -1.54 5.52
N LEU A 101 -21.30 -2.25 6.09
CA LEU A 101 -20.23 -1.66 6.90
C LEU A 101 -19.39 -0.68 6.08
N PHE A 102 -19.24 -0.95 4.78
CA PHE A 102 -18.53 -0.06 3.87
C PHE A 102 -19.28 1.29 3.67
N SER A 103 -20.59 1.26 3.46
CA SER A 103 -21.41 2.48 3.41
C SER A 103 -21.39 3.24 4.74
N TYR A 104 -21.45 2.52 5.85
CA TYR A 104 -21.36 3.07 7.19
C TYR A 104 -20.01 3.79 7.42
N TYR A 105 -18.90 3.17 7.01
CA TYR A 105 -17.56 3.76 7.05
C TYR A 105 -17.50 5.10 6.31
N TYR A 106 -17.97 5.15 5.07
CA TYR A 106 -17.99 6.41 4.30
C TYR A 106 -18.80 7.51 4.98
N ARG A 107 -19.91 7.16 5.61
CA ARG A 107 -20.70 8.15 6.37
C ARG A 107 -19.97 8.66 7.63
N LEU A 108 -19.11 7.87 8.21
CA LEU A 108 -18.22 8.36 9.28
C LEU A 108 -17.18 9.32 8.72
N CYS A 109 -16.62 9.06 7.53
CA CYS A 109 -15.70 9.98 6.87
C CYS A 109 -16.36 11.30 6.45
N GLU A 110 -17.64 11.28 6.09
CA GLU A 110 -18.40 12.52 5.87
C GLU A 110 -18.48 13.41 7.13
N ILE A 111 -18.30 12.83 8.32
CA ILE A 111 -18.26 13.59 9.57
C ILE A 111 -16.84 14.12 9.81
N ASP A 112 -15.85 13.23 9.86
CA ASP A 112 -14.44 13.57 10.08
C ASP A 112 -13.55 12.35 9.80
N ASP A 113 -12.44 12.55 9.09
CA ASP A 113 -11.43 11.53 8.83
C ASP A 113 -10.83 10.96 10.13
N MET A 114 -10.73 11.79 11.17
CA MET A 114 -10.29 11.38 12.50
C MET A 114 -11.29 10.45 13.21
N VAL A 115 -12.49 10.28 12.69
CA VAL A 115 -13.49 9.32 13.18
C VAL A 115 -13.44 8.04 12.35
N CYS A 116 -13.45 8.14 11.03
CA CYS A 116 -13.56 6.97 10.17
C CYS A 116 -12.27 6.14 10.10
N TYR A 117 -11.10 6.74 10.02
CA TYR A 117 -9.85 5.97 9.94
C TYR A 117 -9.56 5.14 11.21
N PRO A 118 -9.67 5.68 12.43
CA PRO A 118 -9.59 4.84 13.61
C PRO A 118 -10.68 3.76 13.67
N TRP A 119 -11.88 4.06 13.16
CA TRP A 119 -12.98 3.11 13.15
C TRP A 119 -12.69 1.92 12.24
N VAL A 120 -12.21 2.15 10.99
CA VAL A 120 -11.93 1.06 10.05
C VAL A 120 -10.78 0.18 10.53
N ALA A 121 -9.79 0.73 11.21
CA ALA A 121 -8.75 -0.05 11.85
C ALA A 121 -9.31 -0.93 13.00
N GLN A 122 -10.23 -0.40 13.80
CA GLN A 122 -10.80 -1.09 14.94
C GLN A 122 -11.86 -2.14 14.53
N VAL A 123 -12.50 -1.99 13.38
CA VAL A 123 -13.52 -2.95 12.92
C VAL A 123 -12.97 -4.37 12.72
N PHE A 124 -11.66 -4.49 12.51
CA PHE A 124 -10.95 -5.77 12.44
C PHE A 124 -10.53 -6.32 13.81
N SER A 125 -10.90 -5.67 14.88
CA SER A 125 -10.65 -6.17 16.24
C SER A 125 -11.29 -7.55 16.44
N GLY A 126 -10.51 -8.47 17.01
CA GLY A 126 -10.94 -9.88 17.18
C GLY A 126 -10.45 -10.81 16.06
N PHE A 127 -9.88 -10.28 14.97
CA PHE A 127 -9.15 -11.08 13.99
C PHE A 127 -7.69 -11.24 14.40
N THR A 128 -7.13 -12.40 14.15
CA THR A 128 -5.68 -12.58 14.26
C THR A 128 -4.99 -11.99 13.04
N LEU A 129 -3.74 -11.55 13.20
CA LEU A 129 -2.93 -11.04 12.08
C LEU A 129 -2.81 -12.07 10.94
N ARG A 130 -2.80 -13.37 11.28
CA ARG A 130 -2.79 -14.46 10.29
C ARG A 130 -4.06 -14.49 9.45
N GLU A 131 -5.23 -14.32 10.06
CA GLU A 131 -6.51 -14.29 9.35
C GLU A 131 -6.59 -13.10 8.41
N LEU A 132 -6.14 -11.93 8.84
CA LEU A 132 -6.09 -10.73 8.02
C LEU A 132 -5.11 -10.88 6.85
N ASN A 133 -3.92 -11.43 7.07
CA ASN A 133 -2.94 -11.67 6.00
C ASN A 133 -3.49 -12.64 4.95
N VAL A 134 -4.09 -13.75 5.36
CA VAL A 134 -4.69 -14.70 4.41
C VAL A 134 -5.83 -14.06 3.61
N ALA A 135 -6.61 -13.18 4.22
CA ALA A 135 -7.68 -12.47 3.54
C ALA A 135 -7.14 -11.43 2.55
N ALA A 136 -6.08 -10.70 2.92
CA ALA A 136 -5.40 -9.75 2.05
C ALA A 136 -4.77 -10.45 0.84
N ASP A 137 -4.04 -11.54 1.04
CA ASP A 137 -3.42 -12.33 -0.04
C ASP A 137 -4.46 -12.83 -1.05
N ARG A 138 -5.59 -13.34 -0.56
CA ARG A 138 -6.70 -13.80 -1.43
C ARG A 138 -7.35 -12.66 -2.21
N LYS A 139 -7.37 -11.46 -1.66
CA LYS A 139 -7.88 -10.28 -2.35
C LYS A 139 -6.95 -9.80 -3.46
N LEU A 140 -5.65 -9.80 -3.21
CA LEU A 140 -4.64 -9.35 -4.17
C LEU A 140 -4.44 -10.31 -5.34
N THR A 141 -4.89 -11.56 -5.21
CA THR A 141 -4.75 -12.62 -6.24
C THR A 141 -6.01 -12.86 -7.08
N GLN A 142 -7.09 -12.12 -6.85
CA GLN A 142 -8.35 -12.13 -7.62
C GLN A 142 -8.47 -10.90 -8.54
#